data_b9d396b4fdb77a57df7461716a3f2bf7
#
_entry.id   b9d396b4fdb77a57df7461716a3f2bf7
#
_cell.length_a   1.000
_cell.length_b   1.000
_cell.length_c   1.000
_cell.angle_alpha   90.00
_cell.angle_beta   90.00
_cell.angle_gamma   90.00
#
_symmetry.space_group_name_H-M   'P 1'
#
loop_
_entity.id
_entity.type
_entity.pdbx_description
1 polymer ?
#
loop_
_entity_poly.entity_id
_entity_poly.type
_entity_poly.pdbx_seq_one_letter_code
_entity_poly.pdbx_strand_id
1 'polypeptide(L)'
;MHKVLKPSEWALVVAILIAVAITTLVDANHSYLHRPVESLRDIARNASLLGIFALGATVVIISGGIDLSLGSMIALSATVCATTMLALAPQQMTAFKPVGGWVVAAAVAASLAVGFCVGSLHAWLVTTIRLPPFIATLATLVGLRSLARALCEAATSTLTPTKSALVNVSDPFFRTIRENVWIPVSVFAVLAVVTWVLLTRTVLGRHIHALGSNEQAARLAGIRTDRVKWFAYCFAAMTASLAGVFYVANESVAAPVNQGRGHELNAIAAAVVGGCSLSGGVGTVPGTILGTVFLRVVIDAVSKIIKTGADVYEGLIVGVVVVLAVALGQLGSRFAGLSRTRRR
;
A
#
# COMPACT_ATOMS: atom_id res chain seq x y z
N MET A 1 -6.61 0.04 -31.99
CA MET A 1 -7.41 -0.47 -30.87
C MET A 1 -6.46 -0.86 -29.74
N HIS A 2 -6.34 -0.06 -28.68
CA HIS A 2 -5.58 -0.45 -27.49
C HIS A 2 -6.31 -1.64 -26.85
N LYS A 3 -5.64 -2.80 -26.75
CA LYS A 3 -6.17 -3.91 -25.94
C LYS A 3 -6.36 -3.40 -24.52
N VAL A 4 -7.57 -3.52 -24.01
CA VAL A 4 -7.97 -2.99 -22.69
C VAL A 4 -7.11 -3.61 -21.57
N LEU A 5 -6.73 -4.89 -21.72
CA LEU A 5 -5.86 -5.62 -20.78
C LEU A 5 -4.76 -6.40 -21.53
N LYS A 6 -3.60 -6.53 -20.88
CA LYS A 6 -2.50 -7.39 -21.36
C LYS A 6 -2.81 -8.87 -21.09
N PRO A 7 -2.16 -9.82 -21.79
CA PRO A 7 -2.34 -11.27 -21.53
C PRO A 7 -2.07 -11.67 -20.08
N SER A 8 -1.09 -11.05 -19.42
CA SER A 8 -0.78 -11.28 -18.00
C SER A 8 -1.90 -10.80 -17.07
N GLU A 9 -2.59 -9.71 -17.41
CA GLU A 9 -3.71 -9.19 -16.64
C GLU A 9 -4.95 -10.08 -16.76
N TRP A 10 -5.18 -10.67 -17.95
CA TRP A 10 -6.21 -11.71 -18.12
C TRP A 10 -5.93 -12.97 -17.31
N ALA A 11 -4.66 -13.39 -17.24
CA ALA A 11 -4.28 -14.53 -16.41
C ALA A 11 -4.60 -14.30 -14.93
N LEU A 12 -4.43 -13.06 -14.42
CA LEU A 12 -4.84 -12.70 -13.05
C LEU A 12 -6.35 -12.74 -12.85
N VAL A 13 -7.13 -12.28 -13.82
CA VAL A 13 -8.61 -12.39 -13.75
C VAL A 13 -9.02 -13.85 -13.62
N VAL A 14 -8.44 -14.74 -14.43
CA VAL A 14 -8.70 -16.18 -14.36
C VAL A 14 -8.26 -16.75 -13.01
N ALA A 15 -7.09 -16.35 -12.51
CA ALA A 15 -6.60 -16.80 -11.19
C ALA A 15 -7.53 -16.35 -10.04
N ILE A 16 -8.08 -15.15 -10.08
CA ILE A 16 -9.07 -14.66 -9.11
C ILE A 16 -10.33 -15.53 -9.16
N LEU A 17 -10.85 -15.82 -10.36
CA LEU A 17 -12.05 -16.65 -10.52
C LEU A 17 -11.80 -18.08 -10.01
N ILE A 18 -10.64 -18.65 -10.29
CA ILE A 18 -10.25 -19.98 -9.78
C ILE A 18 -10.15 -19.96 -8.25
N ALA A 19 -9.51 -18.94 -7.66
CA ALA A 19 -9.39 -18.82 -6.21
C ALA A 19 -10.78 -18.73 -5.54
N VAL A 20 -11.69 -17.93 -6.08
CA VAL A 20 -13.08 -17.84 -5.60
C VAL A 20 -13.80 -19.18 -5.73
N ALA A 21 -13.66 -19.87 -6.86
CA ALA A 21 -14.31 -21.18 -7.10
C ALA A 21 -13.78 -22.24 -6.11
N ILE A 22 -12.47 -22.34 -5.95
CA ILE A 22 -11.87 -23.28 -4.99
C ILE A 22 -12.33 -22.98 -3.57
N THR A 23 -12.31 -21.72 -3.14
CA THR A 23 -12.78 -21.33 -1.81
C THR A 23 -14.25 -21.70 -1.60
N THR A 24 -15.08 -21.45 -2.60
CA THR A 24 -16.52 -21.81 -2.54
C THR A 24 -16.76 -23.30 -2.35
N LEU A 25 -15.88 -24.14 -2.93
CA LEU A 25 -15.99 -25.60 -2.82
C LEU A 25 -15.42 -26.13 -1.50
N VAL A 26 -14.35 -25.52 -0.99
CA VAL A 26 -13.59 -26.00 0.19
C VAL A 26 -14.13 -25.41 1.51
N ASP A 27 -14.67 -24.19 1.49
CA ASP A 27 -15.25 -23.57 2.68
C ASP A 27 -16.53 -24.30 3.10
N ALA A 28 -16.47 -24.96 4.27
CA ALA A 28 -17.60 -25.71 4.82
C ALA A 28 -18.88 -24.88 5.04
N ASN A 29 -18.74 -23.55 5.15
CA ASN A 29 -19.88 -22.63 5.30
C ASN A 29 -20.38 -22.08 3.96
N HIS A 30 -19.69 -22.38 2.84
CA HIS A 30 -19.98 -21.80 1.52
C HIS A 30 -20.22 -20.29 1.58
N SER A 31 -19.35 -19.54 2.29
CA SER A 31 -19.53 -18.13 2.67
C SER A 31 -19.76 -17.23 1.45
N TYR A 32 -19.10 -17.52 0.32
CA TYR A 32 -19.30 -16.75 -0.91
C TYR A 32 -20.69 -16.94 -1.54
N LEU A 33 -21.34 -18.06 -1.28
CA LEU A 33 -22.71 -18.33 -1.76
C LEU A 33 -23.78 -17.83 -0.77
N HIS A 34 -23.57 -18.06 0.52
CA HIS A 34 -24.55 -17.69 1.54
C HIS A 34 -24.51 -16.21 1.93
N ARG A 35 -23.31 -15.56 1.84
CA ARG A 35 -23.11 -14.14 2.19
C ARG A 35 -22.30 -13.40 1.12
N PRO A 36 -22.77 -13.38 -0.13
CA PRO A 36 -21.99 -12.82 -1.24
C PRO A 36 -21.72 -11.33 -1.08
N VAL A 37 -22.69 -10.57 -0.58
CA VAL A 37 -22.57 -9.11 -0.41
C VAL A 37 -21.56 -8.76 0.69
N GLU A 38 -21.57 -9.49 1.81
CA GLU A 38 -20.60 -9.28 2.90
C GLU A 38 -19.19 -9.59 2.43
N SER A 39 -19.00 -10.76 1.81
CA SER A 39 -17.70 -11.18 1.27
C SER A 39 -17.15 -10.19 0.23
N LEU A 40 -18.02 -9.70 -0.68
CA LEU A 40 -17.62 -8.70 -1.67
C LEU A 40 -17.24 -7.36 -1.01
N ARG A 41 -17.99 -6.93 0.01
CA ARG A 41 -17.67 -5.72 0.77
C ARG A 41 -16.33 -5.82 1.48
N ASP A 42 -16.04 -6.96 2.10
CA ASP A 42 -14.79 -7.18 2.82
C ASP A 42 -13.60 -7.21 1.87
N ILE A 43 -13.71 -7.93 0.75
CA ILE A 43 -12.68 -7.94 -0.30
C ILE A 43 -12.49 -6.52 -0.86
N ALA A 44 -13.57 -5.81 -1.22
CA ALA A 44 -13.50 -4.47 -1.78
C ALA A 44 -12.85 -3.48 -0.81
N ARG A 45 -13.22 -3.51 0.48
CA ARG A 45 -12.61 -2.67 1.52
C ARG A 45 -11.13 -2.95 1.66
N ASN A 46 -10.76 -4.20 1.90
CA ASN A 46 -9.37 -4.58 2.15
C ASN A 46 -8.49 -4.42 0.91
N ALA A 47 -9.02 -4.68 -0.30
CA ALA A 47 -8.35 -4.40 -1.55
C ALA A 47 -8.13 -2.90 -1.76
N SER A 48 -9.09 -2.07 -1.39
CA SER A 48 -8.95 -0.61 -1.49
C SER A 48 -7.91 -0.07 -0.51
N LEU A 49 -7.95 -0.53 0.74
CA LEU A 49 -6.94 -0.14 1.74
C LEU A 49 -5.53 -0.50 1.30
N LEU A 50 -5.31 -1.75 0.84
CA LEU A 50 -4.04 -2.19 0.30
C LEU A 50 -3.68 -1.42 -0.98
N GLY A 51 -4.63 -1.25 -1.88
CA GLY A 51 -4.44 -0.62 -3.19
C GLY A 51 -3.98 0.82 -3.12
N ILE A 52 -4.46 1.60 -2.13
CA ILE A 52 -4.06 3.00 -1.95
C ILE A 52 -2.53 3.13 -1.88
N PHE A 53 -1.85 2.34 -1.06
CA PHE A 53 -0.39 2.43 -0.93
C PHE A 53 0.37 1.49 -1.89
N ALA A 54 -0.26 0.44 -2.42
CA ALA A 54 0.31 -0.39 -3.47
C ALA A 54 0.50 0.39 -4.79
N LEU A 55 -0.34 1.37 -5.09
CA LEU A 55 -0.13 2.30 -6.20
C LEU A 55 1.13 3.15 -6.01
N GLY A 56 1.39 3.59 -4.78
CA GLY A 56 2.64 4.28 -4.43
C GLY A 56 3.86 3.37 -4.61
N ALA A 57 3.80 2.15 -4.06
CA ALA A 57 4.83 1.13 -4.25
C ALA A 57 5.10 0.86 -5.74
N THR A 58 4.05 0.80 -6.57
CA THR A 58 4.15 0.61 -8.01
C THR A 58 4.99 1.71 -8.67
N VAL A 59 4.78 2.96 -8.32
CA VAL A 59 5.54 4.09 -8.88
C VAL A 59 7.02 3.98 -8.50
N VAL A 60 7.33 3.65 -7.24
CA VAL A 60 8.71 3.43 -6.78
C VAL A 60 9.33 2.24 -7.49
N ILE A 61 8.65 1.12 -7.60
CA ILE A 61 9.16 -0.10 -8.28
C ILE A 61 9.43 0.20 -9.76
N ILE A 62 8.51 0.84 -10.48
CA ILE A 62 8.72 1.22 -11.89
C ILE A 62 9.92 2.16 -12.03
N SER A 63 10.18 3.04 -11.06
CA SER A 63 11.37 3.91 -11.07
C SER A 63 12.69 3.19 -10.77
N GLY A 64 12.66 1.88 -10.49
CA GLY A 64 13.83 1.07 -10.13
C GLY A 64 14.20 1.13 -8.64
N GLY A 65 13.31 1.65 -7.78
CA GLY A 65 13.46 1.67 -6.33
C GLY A 65 12.65 0.58 -5.63
N ILE A 66 12.94 0.39 -4.35
CA ILE A 66 12.12 -0.43 -3.43
C ILE A 66 11.91 0.40 -2.17
N ASP A 67 10.67 0.47 -1.70
CA ASP A 67 10.33 1.15 -0.45
C ASP A 67 9.73 0.15 0.55
N LEU A 68 10.55 -0.23 1.53
CA LEU A 68 10.14 -1.12 2.62
C LEU A 68 9.51 -0.37 3.80
N SER A 69 9.51 0.96 3.79
CA SER A 69 9.00 1.74 4.90
C SER A 69 7.49 1.95 4.89
N LEU A 70 6.78 1.55 3.82
CA LEU A 70 5.35 1.83 3.63
C LEU A 70 4.48 1.38 4.80
N GLY A 71 4.74 0.19 5.37
CA GLY A 71 4.01 -0.29 6.54
C GLY A 71 4.27 0.53 7.80
N SER A 72 5.51 0.96 8.04
CA SER A 72 5.84 1.85 9.15
C SER A 72 5.36 3.28 8.92
N MET A 73 5.25 3.71 7.65
CA MET A 73 4.65 4.98 7.29
C MET A 73 3.15 5.00 7.59
N ILE A 74 2.43 3.90 7.32
CA ILE A 74 1.04 3.72 7.74
C ILE A 74 0.92 3.89 9.27
N ALA A 75 1.77 3.19 10.04
CA ALA A 75 1.76 3.28 11.50
C ALA A 75 2.06 4.69 12.01
N LEU A 76 3.06 5.38 11.45
CA LEU A 76 3.42 6.73 11.84
C LEU A 76 2.31 7.72 11.52
N SER A 77 1.76 7.70 10.31
CA SER A 77 0.70 8.63 9.91
C SER A 77 -0.60 8.40 10.68
N ALA A 78 -0.95 7.14 10.95
CA ALA A 78 -2.05 6.78 11.83
C ALA A 78 -1.87 7.35 13.25
N THR A 79 -0.66 7.21 13.80
CA THR A 79 -0.29 7.76 15.10
C THR A 79 -0.36 9.29 15.10
N VAL A 80 0.21 9.95 14.10
CA VAL A 80 0.17 11.41 13.97
C VAL A 80 -1.28 11.89 13.86
N CYS A 81 -2.13 11.22 13.11
CA CYS A 81 -3.55 11.52 13.02
C CYS A 81 -4.20 11.50 14.42
N ALA A 82 -4.10 10.38 15.11
CA ALA A 82 -4.74 10.17 16.40
C ALA A 82 -4.15 11.06 17.51
N THR A 83 -2.83 11.25 17.56
CA THR A 83 -2.18 12.11 18.56
C THR A 83 -2.43 13.59 18.31
N THR A 84 -2.58 14.02 17.05
CA THR A 84 -3.01 15.40 16.74
C THR A 84 -4.44 15.65 17.22
N MET A 85 -5.35 14.70 17.01
CA MET A 85 -6.71 14.79 17.55
C MET A 85 -6.70 14.86 19.09
N LEU A 86 -5.90 14.00 19.72
CA LEU A 86 -5.74 13.98 21.18
C LEU A 86 -5.16 15.29 21.71
N ALA A 87 -4.17 15.87 21.03
CA ALA A 87 -3.56 17.14 21.45
C ALA A 87 -4.49 18.35 21.30
N LEU A 88 -5.30 18.38 20.24
CA LEU A 88 -6.22 19.50 19.96
C LEU A 88 -7.55 19.38 20.70
N ALA A 89 -7.98 18.18 21.08
CA ALA A 89 -9.26 17.92 21.72
C ALA A 89 -9.16 16.82 22.81
N PRO A 90 -8.30 16.98 23.84
CA PRO A 90 -8.02 15.91 24.80
C PRO A 90 -9.26 15.48 25.61
N GLN A 91 -10.11 16.43 26.03
CA GLN A 91 -11.31 16.12 26.80
C GLN A 91 -12.34 15.31 25.99
N GLN A 92 -12.52 15.67 24.71
CA GLN A 92 -13.42 14.95 23.80
C GLN A 92 -12.92 13.54 23.51
N MET A 93 -11.61 13.42 23.19
CA MET A 93 -11.00 12.14 22.87
C MET A 93 -11.03 11.15 24.05
N THR A 94 -10.71 11.61 25.26
CA THR A 94 -10.76 10.79 26.49
C THR A 94 -12.18 10.42 26.91
N ALA A 95 -13.15 11.28 26.61
CA ALA A 95 -14.57 11.02 26.88
C ALA A 95 -15.28 10.27 25.72
N PHE A 96 -14.57 9.88 24.67
CA PHE A 96 -15.13 9.24 23.46
C PHE A 96 -16.23 10.07 22.78
N LYS A 97 -16.11 11.39 22.85
CA LYS A 97 -17.04 12.33 22.24
C LYS A 97 -16.54 12.79 20.86
N PRO A 98 -17.45 13.24 19.99
CA PRO A 98 -17.08 13.83 18.72
C PRO A 98 -16.15 15.04 18.90
N VAL A 99 -15.11 15.12 18.04
CA VAL A 99 -14.26 16.31 17.94
C VAL A 99 -14.77 17.24 16.85
N GLY A 100 -14.34 18.48 16.84
CA GLY A 100 -14.75 19.44 15.80
C GLY A 100 -14.16 19.05 14.44
N GLY A 101 -14.87 19.30 13.35
CA GLY A 101 -14.43 18.97 11.99
C GLY A 101 -13.07 19.58 11.61
N TRP A 102 -12.72 20.77 12.15
CA TRP A 102 -11.42 21.38 11.97
C TRP A 102 -10.27 20.55 12.62
N VAL A 103 -10.55 19.88 13.75
CA VAL A 103 -9.58 18.99 14.44
C VAL A 103 -9.29 17.79 13.55
N VAL A 104 -10.34 17.20 12.97
CA VAL A 104 -10.18 16.10 12.00
C VAL A 104 -9.38 16.55 10.78
N ALA A 105 -9.72 17.71 10.22
CA ALA A 105 -9.01 18.26 9.06
C ALA A 105 -7.52 18.53 9.38
N ALA A 106 -7.23 19.10 10.54
CA ALA A 106 -5.87 19.32 11.00
C ALA A 106 -5.09 18.00 11.19
N ALA A 107 -5.73 16.97 11.76
CA ALA A 107 -5.13 15.65 11.95
C ALA A 107 -4.81 14.95 10.62
N VAL A 108 -5.72 15.00 9.66
CA VAL A 108 -5.48 14.47 8.31
C VAL A 108 -4.37 15.25 7.59
N ALA A 109 -4.40 16.58 7.67
CA ALA A 109 -3.36 17.42 7.09
C ALA A 109 -1.98 17.15 7.70
N ALA A 110 -1.89 17.00 9.03
CA ALA A 110 -0.65 16.65 9.73
C ALA A 110 -0.13 15.27 9.26
N SER A 111 -1.00 14.28 9.11
CA SER A 111 -0.63 12.96 8.59
C SER A 111 -0.03 13.05 7.18
N LEU A 112 -0.68 13.77 6.27
CA LEU A 112 -0.18 13.95 4.91
C LEU A 112 1.13 14.74 4.86
N ALA A 113 1.27 15.77 5.72
CA ALA A 113 2.51 16.53 5.84
C ALA A 113 3.68 15.66 6.30
N VAL A 114 3.47 14.77 7.28
CA VAL A 114 4.48 13.79 7.69
C VAL A 114 4.82 12.84 6.54
N GLY A 115 3.82 12.40 5.76
CA GLY A 115 4.06 11.62 4.55
C GLY A 115 4.97 12.32 3.56
N PHE A 116 4.74 13.58 3.29
CA PHE A 116 5.58 14.39 2.42
C PHE A 116 7.00 14.57 2.99
N CYS A 117 7.14 14.83 4.29
CA CYS A 117 8.45 14.97 4.95
C CYS A 117 9.25 13.67 4.88
N VAL A 118 8.63 12.52 5.19
CA VAL A 118 9.31 11.21 5.13
C VAL A 118 9.66 10.83 3.71
N GLY A 119 8.77 11.07 2.73
CA GLY A 119 9.07 10.85 1.32
C GLY A 119 10.23 11.71 0.82
N SER A 120 10.30 12.97 1.27
CA SER A 120 11.43 13.88 0.98
C SER A 120 12.73 13.39 1.64
N LEU A 121 12.65 12.86 2.87
CA LEU A 121 13.78 12.25 3.54
C LEU A 121 14.31 11.03 2.76
N HIS A 122 13.44 10.13 2.31
CA HIS A 122 13.86 9.00 1.49
C HIS A 122 14.51 9.45 0.18
N ALA A 123 13.89 10.41 -0.50
CA ALA A 123 14.44 10.96 -1.72
C ALA A 123 15.83 11.56 -1.48
N TRP A 124 16.02 12.32 -0.41
CA TRP A 124 17.31 12.91 -0.04
C TRP A 124 18.36 11.84 0.27
N LEU A 125 18.02 10.80 1.04
CA LEU A 125 18.92 9.68 1.33
C LEU A 125 19.38 8.95 0.06
N VAL A 126 18.46 8.74 -0.88
CA VAL A 126 18.74 8.00 -2.12
C VAL A 126 19.45 8.86 -3.17
N THR A 127 19.11 10.14 -3.30
CA THR A 127 19.66 10.99 -4.38
C THR A 127 20.88 11.79 -3.97
N THR A 128 20.92 12.32 -2.75
CA THR A 128 21.99 13.19 -2.27
C THR A 128 23.06 12.38 -1.52
N ILE A 129 22.66 11.57 -0.55
CA ILE A 129 23.58 10.69 0.19
C ILE A 129 23.98 9.47 -0.66
N ARG A 130 23.14 9.13 -1.69
CA ARG A 130 23.34 7.99 -2.60
C ARG A 130 23.33 6.64 -1.91
N LEU A 131 22.52 6.50 -0.86
CA LEU A 131 22.27 5.20 -0.25
C LEU A 131 21.48 4.31 -1.21
N PRO A 132 21.78 3.00 -1.25
CA PRO A 132 20.90 2.06 -1.93
C PRO A 132 19.46 2.17 -1.39
N PRO A 133 18.44 2.26 -2.25
CA PRO A 133 17.03 2.42 -1.84
C PRO A 133 16.59 1.44 -0.76
N PHE A 134 16.94 0.17 -0.92
CA PHE A 134 16.64 -0.89 0.04
C PHE A 134 17.19 -0.59 1.44
N ILE A 135 18.44 -0.12 1.55
CA ILE A 135 19.07 0.18 2.84
C ILE A 135 18.40 1.40 3.49
N ALA A 136 18.17 2.46 2.72
CA ALA A 136 17.52 3.68 3.21
C ALA A 136 16.13 3.39 3.78
N THR A 137 15.29 2.63 3.02
CA THR A 137 13.92 2.35 3.43
C THR A 137 13.82 1.26 4.50
N LEU A 138 14.75 0.30 4.54
CA LEU A 138 14.86 -0.68 5.63
C LEU A 138 15.22 -0.02 6.97
N ALA A 139 16.16 0.91 6.97
CA ALA A 139 16.51 1.67 8.17
C ALA A 139 15.31 2.50 8.68
N THR A 140 14.61 3.16 7.76
CA THR A 140 13.44 3.97 8.12
C THR A 140 12.23 3.11 8.48
N LEU A 141 12.08 1.88 7.97
CA LEU A 141 11.05 0.94 8.43
C LEU A 141 11.13 0.74 9.95
N VAL A 142 12.31 0.52 10.48
CA VAL A 142 12.52 0.33 11.93
C VAL A 142 12.39 1.67 12.67
N GLY A 143 13.04 2.71 12.15
CA GLY A 143 13.05 4.04 12.77
C GLY A 143 11.67 4.69 12.86
N LEU A 144 10.89 4.69 11.78
CA LEU A 144 9.55 5.30 11.76
C LEU A 144 8.56 4.55 12.68
N ARG A 145 8.66 3.23 12.78
CA ARG A 145 7.83 2.45 13.71
C ARG A 145 8.15 2.77 15.16
N SER A 146 9.44 2.87 15.49
CA SER A 146 9.88 3.27 16.83
C SER A 146 9.47 4.71 17.15
N LEU A 147 9.58 5.63 16.20
CA LEU A 147 9.13 7.02 16.33
C LEU A 147 7.62 7.08 16.56
N ALA A 148 6.83 6.33 15.79
CA ALA A 148 5.39 6.27 15.96
C ALA A 148 5.00 5.81 17.39
N ARG A 149 5.66 4.76 17.88
CA ARG A 149 5.45 4.29 19.26
C ARG A 149 5.83 5.35 20.29
N ALA A 150 7.00 5.96 20.16
CA ALA A 150 7.45 7.00 21.08
C ALA A 150 6.50 8.21 21.11
N LEU A 151 6.02 8.65 19.94
CA LEU A 151 5.03 9.73 19.84
C LEU A 151 3.69 9.36 20.52
N CYS A 152 3.22 8.13 20.32
CA CYS A 152 2.00 7.64 20.94
C CYS A 152 2.12 7.63 22.48
N GLU A 153 3.22 7.04 22.99
CA GLU A 153 3.47 6.97 24.42
C GLU A 153 3.69 8.35 25.06
N ALA A 154 4.39 9.27 24.38
CA ALA A 154 4.59 10.64 24.85
C ALA A 154 3.27 11.41 24.90
N ALA A 155 2.47 11.37 23.84
CA ALA A 155 1.17 12.05 23.80
C ALA A 155 0.22 11.52 24.87
N THR A 156 0.12 10.20 25.04
CA THR A 156 -0.76 9.61 26.05
C THR A 156 -0.28 9.90 27.48
N SER A 157 1.03 9.87 27.75
CA SER A 157 1.58 10.18 29.09
C SER A 157 1.34 11.61 29.55
N THR A 158 1.22 12.56 28.61
CA THR A 158 1.03 13.98 28.91
C THR A 158 -0.45 14.39 28.89
N LEU A 159 -1.27 13.77 28.05
CA LEU A 159 -2.63 14.22 27.75
C LEU A 159 -3.73 13.28 28.28
N THR A 160 -3.35 12.11 28.82
CA THR A 160 -4.29 11.16 29.42
C THR A 160 -3.82 10.71 30.79
N PRO A 161 -4.73 10.17 31.65
CA PRO A 161 -4.35 9.69 32.99
C PRO A 161 -3.35 8.54 32.99
N THR A 162 -3.28 7.78 31.89
CA THR A 162 -2.43 6.58 31.78
C THR A 162 -1.61 6.61 30.51
N LYS A 163 -0.32 6.29 30.64
CA LYS A 163 0.55 6.08 29.48
C LYS A 163 0.08 4.83 28.70
N SER A 164 -0.10 4.99 27.40
CA SER A 164 -0.54 3.92 26.51
C SER A 164 0.24 3.95 25.19
N ALA A 165 0.45 2.77 24.61
CA ALA A 165 0.94 2.65 23.24
C ALA A 165 -0.19 2.67 22.19
N LEU A 166 -1.40 3.03 22.59
CA LEU A 166 -2.61 3.06 21.78
C LEU A 166 -3.36 4.36 21.98
N VAL A 167 -3.95 4.91 20.90
CA VAL A 167 -4.91 6.03 20.98
C VAL A 167 -6.19 5.60 20.27
N ASN A 168 -7.29 5.49 21.03
CA ASN A 168 -8.60 5.19 20.46
C ASN A 168 -9.18 6.39 19.73
N VAL A 169 -9.81 6.14 18.58
CA VAL A 169 -10.44 7.15 17.74
C VAL A 169 -11.89 6.77 17.48
N SER A 170 -12.81 7.41 18.19
CA SER A 170 -14.26 7.10 18.15
C SER A 170 -15.08 8.20 17.49
N ASP A 171 -14.46 9.06 16.70
CA ASP A 171 -15.15 10.19 16.07
C ASP A 171 -16.09 9.73 14.93
N PRO A 172 -17.27 10.36 14.77
CA PRO A 172 -18.25 10.02 13.74
C PRO A 172 -17.70 10.07 12.31
N PHE A 173 -16.75 10.94 12.00
CA PHE A 173 -16.10 11.00 10.68
C PHE A 173 -15.39 9.68 10.36
N PHE A 174 -14.57 9.17 11.27
CA PHE A 174 -13.85 7.91 11.09
C PHE A 174 -14.80 6.71 11.11
N ARG A 175 -15.84 6.78 11.94
CA ARG A 175 -16.90 5.78 11.95
C ARG A 175 -17.62 5.70 10.59
N THR A 176 -17.95 6.83 9.97
CA THR A 176 -18.56 6.89 8.63
C THR A 176 -17.67 6.24 7.57
N ILE A 177 -16.35 6.49 7.63
CA ILE A 177 -15.38 5.84 6.73
C ILE A 177 -15.38 4.32 6.92
N ARG A 178 -15.42 3.86 8.17
CA ARG A 178 -15.45 2.42 8.50
C ARG A 178 -16.74 1.74 8.05
N GLU A 179 -17.89 2.36 8.26
CA GLU A 179 -19.20 1.78 7.95
C GLU A 179 -19.50 1.80 6.44
N ASN A 180 -19.02 2.81 5.72
CA ASN A 180 -19.26 2.97 4.30
C ASN A 180 -18.09 2.51 3.43
N VAL A 181 -18.18 1.30 2.90
CA VAL A 181 -17.16 0.70 2.02
C VAL A 181 -16.88 1.54 0.77
N TRP A 182 -17.84 2.31 0.29
CA TRP A 182 -17.69 3.11 -0.92
C TRP A 182 -16.71 4.27 -0.76
N ILE A 183 -16.43 4.72 0.49
CA ILE A 183 -15.46 5.79 0.73
C ILE A 183 -14.03 5.30 0.40
N PRO A 184 -13.47 4.25 1.01
CA PRO A 184 -12.15 3.75 0.63
C PRO A 184 -12.10 3.27 -0.83
N VAL A 185 -13.17 2.68 -1.36
CA VAL A 185 -13.26 2.24 -2.77
C VAL A 185 -13.16 3.44 -3.72
N SER A 186 -13.90 4.52 -3.47
CA SER A 186 -13.87 5.71 -4.33
C SER A 186 -12.52 6.41 -4.28
N VAL A 187 -11.92 6.53 -3.09
CA VAL A 187 -10.57 7.12 -2.95
C VAL A 187 -9.52 6.28 -3.69
N PHE A 188 -9.57 4.96 -3.54
CA PHE A 188 -8.70 4.06 -4.31
C PHE A 188 -8.91 4.19 -5.82
N ALA A 189 -10.16 4.24 -6.28
CA ALA A 189 -10.48 4.40 -7.70
C ALA A 189 -9.96 5.73 -8.26
N VAL A 190 -10.17 6.85 -7.54
CA VAL A 190 -9.63 8.16 -7.93
C VAL A 190 -8.12 8.13 -8.00
N LEU A 191 -7.47 7.58 -6.96
CA LEU A 191 -6.01 7.47 -6.92
C LEU A 191 -5.47 6.58 -8.05
N ALA A 192 -6.17 5.48 -8.37
CA ALA A 192 -5.83 4.60 -9.49
C ALA A 192 -5.91 5.35 -10.83
N VAL A 193 -6.96 6.15 -11.05
CA VAL A 193 -7.09 6.99 -12.25
C VAL A 193 -5.98 8.03 -12.31
N VAL A 194 -5.70 8.73 -11.22
CA VAL A 194 -4.61 9.72 -11.12
C VAL A 194 -3.27 9.07 -11.45
N THR A 195 -2.96 7.93 -10.83
CA THR A 195 -1.71 7.20 -11.06
C THR A 195 -1.63 6.67 -12.50
N TRP A 196 -2.74 6.19 -13.04
CA TRP A 196 -2.80 5.73 -14.43
C TRP A 196 -2.53 6.88 -15.42
N VAL A 197 -3.19 8.02 -15.25
CA VAL A 197 -2.94 9.22 -16.07
C VAL A 197 -1.49 9.67 -15.93
N LEU A 198 -0.97 9.73 -14.70
CA LEU A 198 0.41 10.09 -14.42
C LEU A 198 1.39 9.19 -15.17
N LEU A 199 1.25 7.89 -15.08
CA LEU A 199 2.21 6.94 -15.69
C LEU A 199 2.04 6.83 -17.20
N THR A 200 0.83 7.00 -17.77
CA THR A 200 0.56 6.74 -19.20
C THR A 200 0.47 7.98 -20.05
N ARG A 201 0.05 9.11 -19.48
CA ARG A 201 -0.28 10.33 -20.23
C ARG A 201 0.67 11.50 -19.99
N THR A 202 1.50 11.45 -18.94
CA THR A 202 2.39 12.57 -18.60
C THR A 202 3.85 12.35 -19.05
N VAL A 203 4.61 13.44 -19.14
CA VAL A 203 6.07 13.39 -19.36
C VAL A 203 6.76 12.72 -18.17
N LEU A 204 6.29 13.00 -16.96
CA LEU A 204 6.85 12.43 -15.73
C LEU A 204 6.73 10.90 -15.73
N GLY A 205 5.59 10.35 -16.16
CA GLY A 205 5.41 8.90 -16.29
C GLY A 205 6.42 8.28 -17.25
N ARG A 206 6.66 8.90 -18.40
CA ARG A 206 7.71 8.46 -19.34
C ARG A 206 9.10 8.50 -18.70
N HIS A 207 9.40 9.54 -17.93
CA HIS A 207 10.67 9.65 -17.20
C HIS A 207 10.81 8.58 -16.12
N ILE A 208 9.74 8.23 -15.40
CA ILE A 208 9.72 7.15 -14.40
C ILE A 208 10.07 5.81 -15.06
N HIS A 209 9.43 5.48 -16.19
CA HIS A 209 9.73 4.24 -16.94
C HIS A 209 11.16 4.24 -17.52
N ALA A 210 11.62 5.37 -18.08
CA ALA A 210 12.97 5.50 -18.61
C ALA A 210 14.04 5.35 -17.52
N LEU A 211 13.83 6.00 -16.37
CA LEU A 211 14.70 5.91 -15.19
C LEU A 211 14.86 4.46 -14.71
N GLY A 212 13.74 3.75 -14.54
CA GLY A 212 13.76 2.37 -14.07
C GLY A 212 14.32 1.37 -15.09
N SER A 213 14.22 1.68 -16.39
CA SER A 213 14.79 0.83 -17.43
C SER A 213 16.31 0.94 -17.49
N ASN A 214 16.86 2.16 -17.44
CA ASN A 214 18.30 2.43 -17.39
C ASN A 214 18.54 3.86 -16.92
N GLU A 215 18.96 4.02 -15.66
CA GLU A 215 19.22 5.34 -15.08
C GLU A 215 20.33 6.11 -15.80
N GLN A 216 21.40 5.42 -16.20
CA GLN A 216 22.53 6.08 -16.89
C GLN A 216 22.10 6.63 -18.25
N ALA A 217 21.38 5.81 -19.04
CA ALA A 217 20.84 6.24 -20.33
C ALA A 217 19.83 7.38 -20.18
N ALA A 218 18.95 7.33 -19.18
CA ALA A 218 18.01 8.39 -18.88
C ALA A 218 18.71 9.71 -18.54
N ARG A 219 19.79 9.65 -17.74
CA ARG A 219 20.61 10.82 -17.39
C ARG A 219 21.32 11.42 -18.61
N LEU A 220 21.87 10.57 -19.46
CA LEU A 220 22.51 11.01 -20.71
C LEU A 220 21.50 11.63 -21.68
N ALA A 221 20.25 11.20 -21.66
CA ALA A 221 19.14 11.81 -22.42
C ALA A 221 18.59 13.10 -21.79
N GLY A 222 19.26 13.65 -20.74
CA GLY A 222 18.89 14.92 -20.12
C GLY A 222 17.76 14.83 -19.08
N ILE A 223 17.33 13.63 -18.68
CA ILE A 223 16.32 13.47 -17.65
C ILE A 223 16.96 13.76 -16.27
N ARG A 224 16.32 14.62 -15.49
CA ARG A 224 16.73 14.93 -14.11
C ARG A 224 16.30 13.78 -13.19
N THR A 225 17.09 12.69 -13.17
CA THR A 225 16.78 11.43 -12.47
C THR A 225 16.49 11.64 -10.99
N ASP A 226 17.20 12.54 -10.32
CA ASP A 226 17.03 12.82 -8.89
C ASP A 226 15.65 13.42 -8.59
N ARG A 227 15.11 14.29 -9.45
CA ARG A 227 13.76 14.84 -9.29
C ARG A 227 12.68 13.79 -9.51
N VAL A 228 12.90 12.86 -10.44
CA VAL A 228 11.98 11.76 -10.72
C VAL A 228 11.94 10.80 -9.53
N LYS A 229 13.09 10.46 -8.95
CA LYS A 229 13.17 9.68 -7.71
C LYS A 229 12.48 10.41 -6.56
N TRP A 230 12.76 11.71 -6.39
CA TRP A 230 12.13 12.52 -5.35
C TRP A 230 10.60 12.43 -5.43
N PHE A 231 10.05 12.62 -6.62
CA PHE A 231 8.61 12.49 -6.83
C PHE A 231 8.10 11.08 -6.47
N ALA A 232 8.79 10.02 -6.92
CA ALA A 232 8.37 8.63 -6.68
C ALA A 232 8.27 8.30 -5.18
N TYR A 233 9.29 8.68 -4.39
CA TYR A 233 9.29 8.45 -2.95
C TYR A 233 8.26 9.31 -2.20
N CYS A 234 8.13 10.60 -2.57
CA CYS A 234 7.09 11.45 -1.96
C CYS A 234 5.69 10.93 -2.28
N PHE A 235 5.43 10.51 -3.51
CA PHE A 235 4.14 9.95 -3.90
C PHE A 235 3.83 8.67 -3.11
N ALA A 236 4.80 7.75 -2.98
CA ALA A 236 4.62 6.52 -2.21
C ALA A 236 4.37 6.78 -0.72
N ALA A 237 5.16 7.65 -0.09
CA ALA A 237 4.98 7.99 1.31
C ALA A 237 3.65 8.73 1.57
N MET A 238 3.20 9.60 0.66
CA MET A 238 1.90 10.27 0.78
C MET A 238 0.74 9.29 0.63
N THR A 239 0.81 8.32 -0.29
CA THR A 239 -0.22 7.30 -0.43
C THR A 239 -0.27 6.37 0.77
N ALA A 240 0.89 5.99 1.34
CA ALA A 240 0.96 5.23 2.58
C ALA A 240 0.44 6.04 3.78
N SER A 241 0.71 7.34 3.81
CA SER A 241 0.18 8.24 4.84
C SER A 241 -1.35 8.36 4.76
N LEU A 242 -1.89 8.51 3.56
CA LEU A 242 -3.34 8.49 3.33
C LEU A 242 -3.95 7.16 3.79
N ALA A 243 -3.32 6.03 3.45
CA ALA A 243 -3.74 4.72 3.93
C ALA A 243 -3.76 4.66 5.46
N GLY A 244 -2.78 5.25 6.16
CA GLY A 244 -2.74 5.30 7.62
C GLY A 244 -3.98 5.96 8.24
N VAL A 245 -4.49 7.04 7.64
CA VAL A 245 -5.77 7.67 8.05
C VAL A 245 -6.94 6.69 7.90
N PHE A 246 -6.99 5.94 6.78
CA PHE A 246 -8.01 4.91 6.58
C PHE A 246 -7.87 3.73 7.54
N TYR A 247 -6.65 3.34 7.91
CA TYR A 247 -6.42 2.29 8.90
C TYR A 247 -6.88 2.70 10.30
N VAL A 248 -6.66 3.96 10.72
CA VAL A 248 -7.25 4.49 11.95
C VAL A 248 -8.78 4.39 11.92
N ALA A 249 -9.40 4.74 10.80
CA ALA A 249 -10.85 4.64 10.64
C ALA A 249 -11.32 3.18 10.72
N ASN A 250 -10.63 2.26 10.03
CA ASN A 250 -11.01 0.86 9.96
C ASN A 250 -10.87 0.14 11.32
N GLU A 251 -9.78 0.40 12.04
CA GLU A 251 -9.46 -0.23 13.32
C GLU A 251 -10.00 0.55 14.54
N SER A 252 -10.42 1.80 14.34
CA SER A 252 -10.85 2.74 15.40
C SER A 252 -9.77 3.00 16.46
N VAL A 253 -8.53 2.76 16.11
CA VAL A 253 -7.36 2.92 17.01
C VAL A 253 -6.11 3.19 16.19
N ALA A 254 -5.22 4.02 16.73
CA ALA A 254 -3.83 4.06 16.29
C ALA A 254 -3.00 3.14 17.20
N ALA A 255 -2.45 2.09 16.60
CA ALA A 255 -1.70 1.03 17.28
C ALA A 255 -0.33 0.82 16.61
N PRO A 256 0.65 1.71 16.83
CA PRO A 256 1.90 1.76 16.06
C PRO A 256 2.74 0.48 16.11
N VAL A 257 2.56 -0.34 17.12
CA VAL A 257 3.31 -1.61 17.28
C VAL A 257 2.89 -2.64 16.23
N ASN A 258 1.59 -2.76 15.96
CA ASN A 258 1.02 -3.81 15.12
C ASN A 258 0.51 -3.27 13.78
N GLN A 259 0.02 -2.03 13.75
CA GLN A 259 -0.60 -1.43 12.58
C GLN A 259 0.38 -1.31 11.40
N GLY A 260 -0.05 -1.75 10.24
CA GLY A 260 0.78 -1.72 9.03
C GLY A 260 1.96 -2.71 9.02
N ARG A 261 2.07 -3.64 9.99
CA ARG A 261 3.16 -4.62 10.02
C ARG A 261 3.02 -5.62 8.89
N GLY A 262 4.07 -5.77 8.06
CA GLY A 262 4.06 -6.66 6.89
C GLY A 262 3.33 -6.09 5.66
N HIS A 263 2.67 -4.93 5.78
CA HIS A 263 1.92 -4.32 4.68
C HIS A 263 2.81 -3.84 3.54
N GLU A 264 4.07 -3.51 3.83
CA GLU A 264 5.09 -3.23 2.83
C GLU A 264 5.29 -4.42 1.87
N LEU A 265 5.33 -5.64 2.40
CA LEU A 265 5.47 -6.85 1.59
C LEU A 265 4.19 -7.12 0.79
N ASN A 266 3.01 -6.88 1.37
CA ASN A 266 1.73 -7.01 0.67
C ASN A 266 1.63 -6.04 -0.52
N ALA A 267 2.11 -4.79 -0.37
CA ALA A 267 2.12 -3.82 -1.45
C ALA A 267 3.06 -4.21 -2.60
N ILE A 268 4.27 -4.65 -2.25
CA ILE A 268 5.25 -5.14 -3.24
C ILE A 268 4.69 -6.38 -3.93
N ALA A 269 4.12 -7.34 -3.16
CA ALA A 269 3.50 -8.53 -3.70
C ALA A 269 2.39 -8.19 -4.70
N ALA A 270 1.48 -7.29 -4.35
CA ALA A 270 0.39 -6.86 -5.23
C ALA A 270 0.91 -6.24 -6.54
N ALA A 271 1.95 -5.38 -6.46
CA ALA A 271 2.55 -4.77 -7.64
C ALA A 271 3.26 -5.80 -8.53
N VAL A 272 4.04 -6.72 -7.94
CA VAL A 272 4.82 -7.74 -8.66
C VAL A 272 3.91 -8.79 -9.29
N VAL A 273 2.92 -9.31 -8.55
CA VAL A 273 1.88 -10.21 -9.07
C VAL A 273 1.11 -9.51 -10.19
N GLY A 274 0.87 -8.20 -10.05
CA GLY A 274 0.29 -7.34 -11.08
C GLY A 274 1.18 -7.12 -12.31
N GLY A 275 2.40 -7.68 -12.34
CA GLY A 275 3.32 -7.62 -13.48
C GLY A 275 4.30 -6.46 -13.45
N CYS A 276 4.53 -5.82 -12.29
CA CYS A 276 5.64 -4.89 -12.13
C CYS A 276 6.95 -5.64 -12.01
N SER A 277 7.97 -5.17 -12.74
CA SER A 277 9.33 -5.73 -12.67
C SER A 277 10.08 -5.12 -11.48
N LEU A 278 10.63 -5.95 -10.59
CA LEU A 278 11.52 -5.51 -9.52
C LEU A 278 12.82 -4.87 -10.03
N SER A 279 13.19 -5.15 -11.30
CA SER A 279 14.32 -4.48 -11.94
C SER A 279 14.00 -3.08 -12.44
N GLY A 280 12.75 -2.61 -12.29
CA GLY A 280 12.28 -1.32 -12.76
C GLY A 280 11.83 -1.30 -14.23
N GLY A 281 11.37 -0.14 -14.68
CA GLY A 281 11.01 0.18 -16.07
C GLY A 281 9.69 -0.41 -16.56
N VAL A 282 9.16 -1.43 -15.92
CA VAL A 282 7.95 -2.16 -16.36
C VAL A 282 6.92 -2.25 -15.23
N GLY A 283 5.70 -1.89 -15.54
CA GLY A 283 4.55 -2.01 -14.62
C GLY A 283 3.32 -1.32 -15.20
N THR A 284 2.15 -1.66 -14.68
CA THR A 284 0.88 -1.05 -15.08
C THR A 284 -0.04 -0.87 -13.88
N VAL A 285 -0.84 0.20 -13.88
CA VAL A 285 -1.84 0.43 -12.84
C VAL A 285 -2.95 -0.63 -12.85
N PRO A 286 -3.52 -1.01 -14.01
CA PRO A 286 -4.48 -2.12 -14.06
C PRO A 286 -3.92 -3.43 -13.50
N GLY A 287 -2.66 -3.74 -13.81
CA GLY A 287 -1.97 -4.90 -13.23
C GLY A 287 -1.89 -4.83 -11.70
N THR A 288 -1.48 -3.70 -11.14
CA THR A 288 -1.44 -3.50 -9.67
C THR A 288 -2.82 -3.65 -9.04
N ILE A 289 -3.87 -3.09 -9.65
CA ILE A 289 -5.26 -3.24 -9.16
C ILE A 289 -5.64 -4.72 -9.11
N LEU A 290 -5.42 -5.47 -10.20
CA LEU A 290 -5.72 -6.90 -10.26
C LEU A 290 -4.88 -7.71 -9.26
N GLY A 291 -3.58 -7.38 -9.12
CA GLY A 291 -2.70 -7.99 -8.13
C GLY A 291 -3.16 -7.75 -6.69
N THR A 292 -3.64 -6.54 -6.40
CA THR A 292 -4.21 -6.19 -5.10
C THR A 292 -5.48 -6.99 -4.80
N VAL A 293 -6.39 -7.08 -5.76
CA VAL A 293 -7.63 -7.86 -5.63
C VAL A 293 -7.31 -9.35 -5.48
N PHE A 294 -6.41 -9.88 -6.31
CA PHE A 294 -5.98 -11.27 -6.23
C PHE A 294 -5.43 -11.61 -4.84
N LEU A 295 -4.48 -10.80 -4.35
CA LEU A 295 -3.88 -11.04 -3.03
C LEU A 295 -4.92 -11.02 -1.91
N ARG A 296 -5.88 -10.08 -1.97
CA ARG A 296 -6.95 -10.00 -0.96
C ARG A 296 -7.95 -11.13 -1.07
N VAL A 297 -8.28 -11.61 -2.26
CA VAL A 297 -9.10 -12.81 -2.44
C VAL A 297 -8.40 -14.03 -1.85
N VAL A 298 -7.10 -14.18 -2.06
CA VAL A 298 -6.33 -15.32 -1.49
C VAL A 298 -6.30 -15.26 0.04
N ILE A 299 -6.05 -14.08 0.63
CA ILE A 299 -6.05 -13.90 2.09
C ILE A 299 -7.45 -14.15 2.67
N ASP A 300 -8.50 -13.62 2.05
CA ASP A 300 -9.89 -13.83 2.46
C ASP A 300 -10.28 -15.32 2.37
N ALA A 301 -9.85 -16.01 1.31
CA ALA A 301 -10.04 -17.44 1.12
C ALA A 301 -9.47 -18.26 2.30
N VAL A 302 -8.26 -17.93 2.71
CA VAL A 302 -7.60 -18.59 3.85
C VAL A 302 -8.35 -18.33 5.15
N SER A 303 -8.80 -17.11 5.38
CA SER A 303 -9.59 -16.75 6.56
C SER A 303 -10.94 -17.50 6.63
N LYS A 304 -11.52 -17.84 5.48
CA LYS A 304 -12.77 -18.61 5.39
C LYS A 304 -12.54 -20.12 5.59
N ILE A 305 -11.43 -20.64 5.12
CA ILE A 305 -11.07 -22.06 5.22
C ILE A 305 -10.50 -22.37 6.63
N ILE A 306 -9.58 -21.52 7.11
CA ILE A 306 -8.92 -21.68 8.42
C ILE A 306 -9.59 -20.72 9.41
N LYS A 307 -10.56 -21.23 10.17
CA LYS A 307 -11.39 -20.41 11.07
C LYS A 307 -10.64 -19.84 12.28
N THR A 308 -9.50 -20.42 12.66
CA THR A 308 -8.74 -20.04 13.87
C THR A 308 -7.27 -19.83 13.49
N GLY A 309 -6.72 -18.66 13.78
CA GLY A 309 -5.31 -18.36 13.50
C GLY A 309 -4.99 -18.11 12.01
N ALA A 310 -5.96 -17.73 11.20
CA ALA A 310 -5.75 -17.42 9.77
C ALA A 310 -4.71 -16.32 9.54
N ASP A 311 -4.65 -15.34 10.45
CA ASP A 311 -3.69 -14.24 10.47
C ASP A 311 -2.23 -14.71 10.57
N VAL A 312 -1.98 -15.83 11.25
CA VAL A 312 -0.65 -16.45 11.36
C VAL A 312 -0.15 -16.92 9.98
N TYR A 313 -1.06 -17.37 9.12
CA TYR A 313 -0.73 -17.89 7.79
C TYR A 313 -0.65 -16.79 6.70
N GLU A 314 -1.14 -15.58 6.97
CA GLU A 314 -1.12 -14.48 5.98
C GLU A 314 0.30 -14.23 5.46
N GLY A 315 1.29 -14.11 6.34
CA GLY A 315 2.68 -13.88 5.97
C GLY A 315 3.30 -15.01 5.13
N LEU A 316 2.98 -16.27 5.47
CA LEU A 316 3.44 -17.44 4.71
C LEU A 316 2.86 -17.43 3.29
N ILE A 317 1.57 -17.16 3.17
CA ILE A 317 0.87 -17.15 1.89
C ILE A 317 1.40 -16.04 0.99
N VAL A 318 1.53 -14.84 1.54
CA VAL A 318 2.11 -13.69 0.81
C VAL A 318 3.52 -14.04 0.32
N GLY A 319 4.36 -14.63 1.18
CA GLY A 319 5.70 -15.08 0.82
C GLY A 319 5.71 -16.07 -0.34
N VAL A 320 4.88 -17.10 -0.28
CA VAL A 320 4.73 -18.10 -1.36
C VAL A 320 4.24 -17.44 -2.65
N VAL A 321 3.23 -16.57 -2.58
CA VAL A 321 2.69 -15.86 -3.75
C VAL A 321 3.77 -14.99 -4.40
N VAL A 322 4.57 -14.26 -3.61
CA VAL A 322 5.70 -13.44 -4.15
C VAL A 322 6.72 -14.31 -4.86
N VAL A 323 7.15 -15.42 -4.23
CA VAL A 323 8.14 -16.32 -4.83
C VAL A 323 7.62 -16.91 -6.14
N LEU A 324 6.39 -17.37 -6.18
CA LEU A 324 5.78 -17.92 -7.40
C LEU A 324 5.64 -16.85 -8.49
N ALA A 325 5.20 -15.65 -8.16
CA ALA A 325 5.06 -14.56 -9.13
C ALA A 325 6.40 -14.17 -9.76
N VAL A 326 7.45 -14.03 -8.94
CA VAL A 326 8.80 -13.69 -9.41
C VAL A 326 9.38 -14.84 -10.25
N ALA A 327 9.23 -16.09 -9.80
CA ALA A 327 9.73 -17.26 -10.53
C ALA A 327 9.06 -17.40 -11.91
N LEU A 328 7.73 -17.27 -11.97
CA LEU A 328 6.97 -17.32 -13.23
C LEU A 328 7.33 -16.17 -14.17
N GLY A 329 7.53 -14.97 -13.64
CA GLY A 329 7.98 -13.80 -14.38
C GLY A 329 9.37 -14.01 -15.03
N GLN A 330 10.30 -14.57 -14.27
CA GLN A 330 11.65 -14.88 -14.77
C GLN A 330 11.66 -15.99 -15.82
N LEU A 331 10.88 -17.06 -15.59
CA LEU A 331 10.74 -18.13 -16.57
C LEU A 331 10.14 -17.63 -17.88
N GLY A 332 9.08 -16.83 -17.81
CA GLY A 332 8.45 -16.22 -18.99
C GLY A 332 9.42 -15.37 -19.82
N SER A 333 10.28 -14.58 -19.16
CA SER A 333 11.29 -13.77 -19.84
C SER A 333 12.38 -14.61 -20.54
N ARG A 334 12.82 -15.72 -19.93
CA ARG A 334 13.78 -16.67 -20.52
C ARG A 334 13.22 -17.35 -21.77
N PHE A 335 11.97 -17.81 -21.73
CA PHE A 335 11.33 -18.45 -22.90
C PHE A 335 11.09 -17.44 -24.03
N ALA A 336 10.73 -16.19 -23.73
CA ALA A 336 10.60 -15.14 -24.74
C ALA A 336 11.95 -14.78 -25.40
N GLY A 337 13.06 -14.83 -24.67
CA GLY A 337 14.42 -14.65 -25.19
C GLY A 337 14.83 -15.76 -26.17
N LEU A 338 14.55 -17.01 -25.82
CA LEU A 338 14.87 -18.20 -26.66
C LEU A 338 14.08 -18.21 -27.99
N SER A 339 12.86 -17.70 -28.00
CA SER A 339 12.05 -17.61 -29.22
C SER A 339 12.54 -16.54 -30.19
N ARG A 340 13.21 -15.49 -29.73
CA ARG A 340 13.81 -14.43 -30.57
C ARG A 340 15.13 -14.87 -31.21
N THR A 341 15.94 -15.68 -30.54
CA THR A 341 17.20 -16.23 -31.10
C THR A 341 16.99 -17.32 -32.17
N ARG A 342 15.84 -18.02 -32.16
CA ARG A 342 15.45 -18.98 -33.19
C ARG A 342 14.92 -18.36 -34.51
N ARG A 343 14.65 -17.04 -34.52
CA ARG A 343 14.14 -16.31 -35.69
C ARG A 343 15.20 -15.44 -36.37
N ARG A 344 16.45 -15.52 -35.95
CA ARG A 344 17.64 -15.00 -36.65
C ARG A 344 18.46 -16.15 -37.14
#